data_33fef16746e1a092558d40e1539957ca
#
_entry.id   33fef16746e1a092558d40e1539957ca
#
_cell.length_a   1.000
_cell.length_b   1.000
_cell.length_c   1.000
_cell.angle_alpha   90.00
_cell.angle_beta   90.00
_cell.angle_gamma   90.00
#
_symmetry.space_group_name_H-M   'P 1'
#
loop_
_entity.id
_entity.type
_entity.pdbx_description
1 polymer ?
#
loop_
_entity_poly.entity_id
_entity_poly.type
_entity_poly.pdbx_seq_one_letter_code
_entity_poly.pdbx_strand_id
1 'polypeptide(L)'
;LALKVHSNRTTVFSSMTFSEVANNYLSEYGIPVSPKEIMDASVQSGVLVVKDNGYEYSFASRSLYAYFVAQAIDFELDEDADKGESYVLRLLDELDFSINEEILVLLEGTRFIPWLTQKLVEKASDAVNGSDVIFSKGKTYECLSGLEGLKIAPPSQEGAGAIRSVTDEMEQRNCEAIERVSYSGVYEYDVPETRNAFQSAIIALKYVAIAGRCLNRQQVKLKESFKAIVRGQIYCATGAALNLLLEAIDDSFGEMVEAVAGQFDSPDEAKPKIRKLLSMVALSGCIGQLDTVASNACGPLSVLGFSKIIDESDFYSLFMLALYLRSNSEKEFCNVAKKSIKTAREHAAWPFIVAIMVLSAEYIVEHPHMSKSVRHSLIDTVFNGDQKVKARLLKTTQA
;
A
#
# COMPACT_ATOMS: atom_id res chain seq x y z
N LEU A 1 21.51 -13.53 -17.41
CA LEU A 1 20.56 -14.66 -17.28
C LEU A 1 19.23 -14.21 -16.70
N ALA A 2 19.20 -13.64 -15.51
CA ALA A 2 17.96 -13.24 -14.84
C ALA A 2 17.10 -12.33 -15.73
N LEU A 3 17.70 -11.32 -16.37
CA LEU A 3 17.01 -10.40 -17.29
C LEU A 3 16.46 -11.11 -18.54
N LYS A 4 17.19 -12.09 -19.11
CA LYS A 4 16.70 -12.93 -20.23
C LYS A 4 15.49 -13.77 -19.83
N VAL A 5 15.56 -14.40 -18.66
CA VAL A 5 14.46 -15.19 -18.09
C VAL A 5 13.24 -14.31 -17.84
N HIS A 6 13.44 -13.13 -17.26
CA HIS A 6 12.39 -12.14 -17.01
C HIS A 6 11.75 -11.65 -18.32
N SER A 7 12.54 -11.28 -19.32
CA SER A 7 12.05 -10.83 -20.60
C SER A 7 11.20 -11.87 -21.34
N ASN A 8 11.46 -13.15 -21.09
CA ASN A 8 10.69 -14.27 -21.61
C ASN A 8 9.44 -14.62 -20.75
N ARG A 9 9.17 -13.85 -19.69
CA ARG A 9 8.09 -14.11 -18.73
C ARG A 9 8.09 -15.56 -18.19
N THR A 10 9.26 -16.05 -17.81
CA THR A 10 9.42 -17.37 -17.23
C THR A 10 10.23 -17.29 -15.93
N THR A 11 10.14 -18.32 -15.11
CA THR A 11 10.93 -18.46 -13.89
C THR A 11 11.90 -19.63 -13.96
N VAL A 12 11.81 -20.40 -15.05
CA VAL A 12 12.64 -21.58 -15.30
C VAL A 12 13.44 -21.43 -16.60
N PHE A 13 14.58 -22.08 -16.66
CA PHE A 13 15.46 -22.09 -17.83
C PHE A 13 16.22 -23.40 -17.93
N SER A 14 16.64 -23.75 -19.14
CA SER A 14 17.46 -24.95 -19.39
C SER A 14 18.95 -24.68 -19.18
N SER A 15 19.73 -25.74 -19.01
CA SER A 15 21.20 -25.65 -19.02
C SER A 15 21.76 -25.06 -20.32
N MET A 16 21.07 -25.26 -21.45
CA MET A 16 21.45 -24.66 -22.73
C MET A 16 21.27 -23.13 -22.72
N THR A 17 20.14 -22.65 -22.23
CA THR A 17 19.90 -21.20 -22.06
C THR A 17 20.94 -20.56 -21.15
N PHE A 18 21.25 -21.20 -20.04
CA PHE A 18 22.32 -20.76 -19.15
C PHE A 18 23.67 -20.69 -19.84
N SER A 19 24.06 -21.77 -20.52
CA SER A 19 25.35 -21.85 -21.21
C SER A 19 25.50 -20.83 -22.32
N GLU A 20 24.43 -20.54 -23.07
CA GLU A 20 24.42 -19.51 -24.10
C GLU A 20 24.72 -18.11 -23.49
N VAL A 21 23.99 -17.73 -22.43
CA VAL A 21 24.19 -16.44 -21.76
C VAL A 21 25.56 -16.35 -21.10
N ALA A 22 25.99 -17.44 -20.41
CA ALA A 22 27.28 -17.45 -19.75
C ALA A 22 28.44 -17.38 -20.75
N ASN A 23 28.38 -18.13 -21.87
CA ASN A 23 29.41 -18.07 -22.89
C ASN A 23 29.57 -16.68 -23.49
N ASN A 24 28.46 -16.00 -23.80
CA ASN A 24 28.49 -14.65 -24.33
C ASN A 24 29.19 -13.71 -23.34
N TYR A 25 28.80 -13.73 -22.07
CA TYR A 25 29.39 -12.90 -21.04
C TYR A 25 30.87 -13.21 -20.80
N LEU A 26 31.22 -14.49 -20.65
CA LEU A 26 32.61 -14.92 -20.42
C LEU A 26 33.52 -14.54 -21.58
N SER A 27 33.04 -14.67 -22.82
CA SER A 27 33.80 -14.31 -24.02
C SER A 27 34.01 -12.80 -24.09
N GLU A 28 32.96 -12.00 -23.80
CA GLU A 28 33.02 -10.54 -23.83
C GLU A 28 34.04 -9.98 -22.83
N TYR A 29 34.04 -10.54 -21.61
CA TYR A 29 34.94 -10.07 -20.55
C TYR A 29 36.23 -10.87 -20.40
N GLY A 30 36.50 -11.84 -21.29
CA GLY A 30 37.73 -12.63 -21.30
C GLY A 30 37.94 -13.45 -20.01
N ILE A 31 36.87 -13.93 -19.39
CA ILE A 31 36.94 -14.68 -18.13
C ILE A 31 37.19 -16.16 -18.38
N PRO A 32 38.31 -16.74 -17.89
CA PRO A 32 38.72 -18.09 -18.20
C PRO A 32 38.04 -19.15 -17.30
N VAL A 33 36.70 -19.17 -17.27
CA VAL A 33 35.86 -20.11 -16.50
C VAL A 33 34.84 -20.72 -17.45
N SER A 34 34.48 -21.98 -17.27
CA SER A 34 33.45 -22.60 -18.10
C SER A 34 32.03 -22.30 -17.57
N PRO A 35 31.01 -22.21 -18.45
CA PRO A 35 29.62 -22.09 -18.02
C PRO A 35 29.18 -23.17 -17.04
N LYS A 36 29.69 -24.38 -17.21
CA LYS A 36 29.39 -25.52 -16.33
C LYS A 36 29.90 -25.27 -14.90
N GLU A 37 31.12 -24.77 -14.74
CA GLU A 37 31.69 -24.48 -13.42
C GLU A 37 30.85 -23.40 -12.71
N ILE A 38 30.38 -22.38 -13.44
CA ILE A 38 29.51 -21.33 -12.86
C ILE A 38 28.15 -21.92 -12.47
N MET A 39 27.56 -22.77 -13.31
CA MET A 39 26.31 -23.46 -13.01
C MET A 39 26.43 -24.32 -11.76
N ASP A 40 27.44 -25.18 -11.72
CA ASP A 40 27.67 -26.10 -10.60
C ASP A 40 27.88 -25.29 -9.28
N ALA A 41 28.67 -24.22 -9.33
CA ALA A 41 28.89 -23.34 -8.19
C ALA A 41 27.58 -22.62 -7.75
N SER A 42 26.76 -22.20 -8.71
CA SER A 42 25.49 -21.54 -8.41
C SER A 42 24.47 -22.48 -7.77
N VAL A 43 24.43 -23.73 -8.18
CA VAL A 43 23.61 -24.77 -7.56
C VAL A 43 24.16 -25.15 -6.18
N GLN A 44 25.47 -25.34 -6.08
CA GLN A 44 26.11 -25.68 -4.81
C GLN A 44 25.98 -24.61 -3.75
N SER A 45 26.00 -23.32 -4.15
CA SER A 45 25.80 -22.17 -3.25
C SER A 45 24.32 -21.91 -2.91
N GLY A 46 23.38 -22.65 -3.52
CA GLY A 46 21.96 -22.47 -3.29
C GLY A 46 21.36 -21.21 -3.96
N VAL A 47 22.06 -20.60 -4.92
CA VAL A 47 21.51 -19.52 -5.76
C VAL A 47 20.53 -20.06 -6.78
N LEU A 48 20.87 -21.20 -7.37
CA LEU A 48 20.04 -21.95 -8.31
C LEU A 48 19.60 -23.28 -7.73
N VAL A 49 18.43 -23.73 -8.12
CA VAL A 49 17.90 -25.07 -7.80
C VAL A 49 17.56 -25.84 -9.07
N VAL A 50 17.80 -27.14 -9.06
CA VAL A 50 17.39 -28.05 -10.11
C VAL A 50 15.92 -28.41 -9.89
N LYS A 51 15.11 -28.37 -10.94
CA LYS A 51 13.71 -28.79 -10.88
C LYS A 51 13.59 -30.32 -10.97
N ASP A 52 12.43 -30.84 -10.56
CA ASP A 52 12.15 -32.29 -10.44
C ASP A 52 12.41 -33.09 -11.70
N ASN A 53 12.36 -32.46 -12.89
CA ASN A 53 12.66 -33.09 -14.16
C ASN A 53 14.18 -33.28 -14.44
N GLY A 54 15.05 -32.63 -13.62
CA GLY A 54 16.52 -32.70 -13.77
C GLY A 54 17.11 -31.92 -14.95
N TYR A 55 16.28 -31.28 -15.78
CA TYR A 55 16.70 -30.55 -16.99
C TYR A 55 16.48 -29.04 -16.90
N GLU A 56 15.68 -28.63 -15.96
CA GLU A 56 15.32 -27.22 -15.74
C GLU A 56 15.88 -26.70 -14.43
N TYR A 57 16.17 -25.43 -14.41
CA TYR A 57 16.74 -24.71 -13.29
C TYR A 57 15.86 -23.47 -13.00
N SER A 58 15.86 -23.04 -11.75
CA SER A 58 15.29 -21.76 -11.35
C SER A 58 16.15 -21.11 -10.27
N PHE A 59 15.94 -19.83 -10.00
CA PHE A 59 16.49 -19.22 -8.79
C PHE A 59 15.87 -19.88 -7.55
N ALA A 60 16.64 -19.98 -6.46
CA ALA A 60 16.22 -20.68 -5.25
C ALA A 60 15.04 -20.00 -4.54
N SER A 61 14.90 -18.69 -4.69
CA SER A 61 13.76 -17.92 -4.16
C SER A 61 13.35 -16.81 -5.10
N ARG A 62 12.11 -16.35 -4.95
CA ARG A 62 11.56 -15.21 -5.67
C ARG A 62 12.40 -13.93 -5.45
N SER A 63 12.80 -13.67 -4.20
CA SER A 63 13.58 -12.47 -3.88
C SER A 63 14.99 -12.51 -4.48
N LEU A 64 15.64 -13.70 -4.56
CA LEU A 64 16.89 -13.84 -5.30
C LEU A 64 16.71 -13.55 -6.79
N TYR A 65 15.65 -14.06 -7.39
CA TYR A 65 15.33 -13.77 -8.78
C TYR A 65 15.14 -12.26 -9.01
N ALA A 66 14.27 -11.60 -8.20
CA ALA A 66 14.04 -10.18 -8.29
C ALA A 66 15.34 -9.37 -8.11
N TYR A 67 16.18 -9.76 -7.15
CA TYR A 67 17.47 -9.13 -6.91
C TYR A 67 18.39 -9.21 -8.14
N PHE A 68 18.54 -10.39 -8.74
CA PHE A 68 19.40 -10.53 -9.91
C PHE A 68 18.85 -9.83 -11.16
N VAL A 69 17.52 -9.72 -11.31
CA VAL A 69 16.94 -8.90 -12.38
C VAL A 69 17.23 -7.42 -12.13
N ALA A 70 17.05 -6.93 -10.91
CA ALA A 70 17.34 -5.55 -10.53
C ALA A 70 18.83 -5.20 -10.77
N GLN A 71 19.74 -6.08 -10.36
CA GLN A 71 21.20 -5.90 -10.59
C GLN A 71 21.55 -5.89 -12.08
N ALA A 72 20.89 -6.73 -12.89
CA ALA A 72 21.11 -6.72 -14.34
C ALA A 72 20.61 -5.46 -15.01
N ILE A 73 19.46 -4.90 -14.56
CA ILE A 73 18.96 -3.61 -15.04
C ILE A 73 19.88 -2.46 -14.60
N ASP A 74 20.37 -2.50 -13.37
CA ASP A 74 21.33 -1.50 -12.85
C ASP A 74 22.62 -1.48 -13.69
N PHE A 75 23.13 -2.64 -14.05
CA PHE A 75 24.27 -2.79 -14.94
C PHE A 75 23.97 -2.22 -16.35
N GLU A 76 22.82 -2.56 -16.95
CA GLU A 76 22.43 -2.03 -18.28
C GLU A 76 22.27 -0.49 -18.24
N LEU A 77 21.79 0.08 -17.13
CA LEU A 77 21.71 1.55 -16.98
C LEU A 77 23.09 2.24 -16.97
N ASP A 78 24.16 1.53 -16.63
CA ASP A 78 25.52 2.05 -16.69
C ASP A 78 26.15 1.86 -18.07
N GLU A 79 25.89 0.74 -18.75
CA GLU A 79 26.49 0.41 -20.04
C GLU A 79 25.73 1.04 -21.21
N ASP A 80 24.39 1.04 -21.17
CA ASP A 80 23.49 1.59 -22.18
C ASP A 80 22.25 2.16 -21.49
N ALA A 81 22.28 3.46 -21.20
CA ALA A 81 21.23 4.14 -20.45
C ALA A 81 19.84 3.99 -21.13
N ASP A 82 19.77 4.10 -22.45
CA ASP A 82 18.49 4.02 -23.19
C ASP A 82 17.88 2.62 -23.06
N LYS A 83 18.71 1.59 -23.14
CA LYS A 83 18.29 0.21 -22.97
C LYS A 83 17.88 -0.08 -21.52
N GLY A 84 18.67 0.37 -20.55
CA GLY A 84 18.35 0.26 -19.14
C GLY A 84 17.04 0.95 -18.78
N GLU A 85 16.83 2.18 -19.28
CA GLU A 85 15.56 2.91 -19.08
C GLU A 85 14.37 2.18 -19.72
N SER A 86 14.55 1.58 -20.90
CA SER A 86 13.49 0.80 -21.55
C SER A 86 13.04 -0.39 -20.70
N TYR A 87 13.96 -1.08 -19.99
CA TYR A 87 13.63 -2.13 -19.05
C TYR A 87 12.84 -1.61 -17.85
N VAL A 88 13.24 -0.48 -17.27
CA VAL A 88 12.51 0.14 -16.16
C VAL A 88 11.11 0.55 -16.58
N LEU A 89 10.94 1.16 -17.74
CA LEU A 89 9.63 1.54 -18.27
C LEU A 89 8.74 0.31 -18.49
N ARG A 90 9.31 -0.78 -19.02
CA ARG A 90 8.58 -2.04 -19.17
C ARG A 90 8.11 -2.61 -17.83
N LEU A 91 8.95 -2.58 -16.79
CA LEU A 91 8.53 -2.99 -15.44
C LEU A 91 7.33 -2.18 -14.94
N LEU A 92 7.32 -0.87 -15.21
CA LEU A 92 6.20 0.01 -14.86
C LEU A 92 4.95 -0.36 -15.65
N ASP A 93 5.05 -0.60 -16.95
CA ASP A 93 3.90 -0.95 -17.79
C ASP A 93 3.28 -2.31 -17.41
N GLU A 94 4.10 -3.23 -16.95
CA GLU A 94 3.73 -4.58 -16.55
C GLU A 94 3.64 -4.75 -15.00
N LEU A 95 3.28 -3.70 -14.25
CA LEU A 95 3.21 -3.74 -12.78
C LEU A 95 2.06 -4.63 -12.24
N ASP A 96 1.19 -5.14 -13.10
CA ASP A 96 0.24 -6.20 -12.77
C ASP A 96 0.97 -7.47 -12.26
N PHE A 97 2.13 -7.79 -12.80
CA PHE A 97 2.99 -8.82 -12.26
C PHE A 97 3.62 -8.36 -10.94
N SER A 98 3.31 -9.05 -9.87
CA SER A 98 3.80 -8.70 -8.53
C SER A 98 5.32 -8.71 -8.39
N ILE A 99 6.03 -9.46 -9.24
CA ILE A 99 7.49 -9.51 -9.26
C ILE A 99 8.09 -8.18 -9.72
N ASN A 100 7.43 -7.44 -10.63
CA ASN A 100 7.91 -6.17 -11.14
C ASN A 100 7.94 -5.09 -10.06
N GLU A 101 6.97 -5.13 -9.13
CA GLU A 101 7.00 -4.26 -7.93
C GLU A 101 8.25 -4.52 -7.09
N GLU A 102 8.57 -5.79 -6.83
CA GLU A 102 9.71 -6.19 -6.03
C GLU A 102 11.04 -5.80 -6.70
N ILE A 103 11.16 -6.00 -8.01
CA ILE A 103 12.33 -5.58 -8.81
C ILE A 103 12.54 -4.06 -8.73
N LEU A 104 11.48 -3.27 -8.92
CA LEU A 104 11.56 -1.80 -8.87
C LEU A 104 11.98 -1.29 -7.50
N VAL A 105 11.47 -1.90 -6.42
CA VAL A 105 11.84 -1.54 -5.04
C VAL A 105 13.31 -1.88 -4.76
N LEU A 106 13.80 -3.00 -5.26
CA LEU A 106 15.21 -3.40 -5.14
C LEU A 106 16.12 -2.49 -5.96
N LEU A 107 15.77 -2.21 -7.21
CA LEU A 107 16.52 -1.33 -8.10
C LEU A 107 16.63 0.08 -7.51
N GLU A 108 15.55 0.64 -7.00
CA GLU A 108 15.56 1.94 -6.33
C GLU A 108 16.41 1.94 -5.05
N GLY A 109 16.49 0.80 -4.36
CA GLY A 109 17.34 0.61 -3.19
C GLY A 109 18.84 0.68 -3.51
N THR A 110 19.25 0.28 -4.70
CA THR A 110 20.66 0.27 -5.15
C THR A 110 21.05 1.54 -5.90
N ARG A 111 20.12 2.09 -6.69
CA ARG A 111 20.39 3.22 -7.58
C ARG A 111 19.39 4.36 -7.44
N PHE A 112 19.90 5.58 -7.46
CA PHE A 112 19.06 6.78 -7.59
C PHE A 112 18.67 6.98 -9.05
N ILE A 113 17.38 6.81 -9.37
CA ILE A 113 16.81 7.07 -10.70
C ILE A 113 15.91 8.31 -10.60
N PRO A 114 16.41 9.51 -11.00
CA PRO A 114 15.74 10.79 -10.73
C PRO A 114 14.33 10.91 -11.29
N TRP A 115 14.10 10.34 -12.47
CA TRP A 115 12.82 10.43 -13.19
C TRP A 115 11.78 9.38 -12.74
N LEU A 116 12.22 8.30 -12.06
CA LEU A 116 11.34 7.16 -11.71
C LEU A 116 10.16 7.58 -10.83
N THR A 117 10.43 8.36 -9.78
CA THR A 117 9.38 8.82 -8.86
C THR A 117 8.32 9.65 -9.58
N GLN A 118 8.74 10.58 -10.46
CA GLN A 118 7.83 11.37 -11.27
C GLN A 118 6.99 10.49 -12.20
N LYS A 119 7.63 9.52 -12.85
CA LYS A 119 6.96 8.62 -13.79
C LYS A 119 5.94 7.71 -13.12
N LEU A 120 6.25 7.22 -11.91
CA LEU A 120 5.31 6.45 -11.10
C LEU A 120 4.06 7.26 -10.76
N VAL A 121 4.22 8.53 -10.38
CA VAL A 121 3.09 9.41 -10.05
C VAL A 121 2.26 9.76 -11.28
N GLU A 122 2.89 10.01 -12.43
CA GLU A 122 2.21 10.20 -13.70
C GLU A 122 1.34 9.00 -14.04
N LYS A 123 1.91 7.78 -13.99
CA LYS A 123 1.19 6.53 -14.26
C LYS A 123 0.05 6.28 -13.26
N ALA A 124 0.25 6.63 -11.99
CA ALA A 124 -0.82 6.55 -10.99
C ALA A 124 -1.98 7.50 -11.34
N SER A 125 -1.66 8.74 -11.72
CA SER A 125 -2.66 9.74 -12.11
C SER A 125 -3.41 9.34 -13.37
N ASP A 126 -2.70 8.81 -14.36
CA ASP A 126 -3.30 8.29 -15.61
C ASP A 126 -4.24 7.11 -15.34
N ALA A 127 -3.88 6.20 -14.42
CA ALA A 127 -4.70 5.04 -14.07
C ALA A 127 -6.03 5.43 -13.42
N VAL A 128 -6.08 6.54 -12.67
CA VAL A 128 -7.31 7.03 -12.01
C VAL A 128 -8.06 8.09 -12.84
N ASN A 129 -7.47 8.60 -13.89
CA ASN A 129 -7.98 9.48 -14.95
C ASN A 129 -9.16 10.39 -14.56
N GLY A 130 -8.90 11.38 -13.72
CA GLY A 130 -9.88 12.42 -13.39
C GLY A 130 -10.96 12.01 -12.40
N SER A 131 -10.82 10.85 -11.75
CA SER A 131 -11.71 10.46 -10.67
C SER A 131 -11.59 11.41 -9.48
N ASP A 132 -12.74 11.68 -8.82
CA ASP A 132 -12.76 12.41 -7.55
C ASP A 132 -11.96 11.68 -6.48
N VAL A 133 -11.51 12.39 -5.46
CA VAL A 133 -10.90 11.76 -4.28
C VAL A 133 -11.96 11.26 -3.30
N ILE A 134 -11.63 10.23 -2.53
CA ILE A 134 -12.48 9.73 -1.44
C ILE A 134 -12.82 10.87 -0.46
N PHE A 135 -14.00 10.83 0.13
CA PHE A 135 -14.54 11.86 1.02
C PHE A 135 -14.80 13.23 0.36
N SER A 136 -14.80 13.31 -0.98
CA SER A 136 -15.20 14.52 -1.68
C SER A 136 -16.60 14.97 -1.27
N LYS A 137 -16.82 16.28 -1.21
CA LYS A 137 -18.07 16.87 -0.76
C LYS A 137 -19.24 16.42 -1.66
N GLY A 138 -20.28 15.89 -1.04
CA GLY A 138 -21.48 15.39 -1.73
C GLY A 138 -21.35 13.97 -2.29
N LYS A 139 -20.20 13.33 -2.18
CA LYS A 139 -20.00 11.93 -2.58
C LYS A 139 -20.56 10.99 -1.51
N THR A 140 -21.39 10.06 -1.92
CA THR A 140 -21.96 9.01 -1.06
C THR A 140 -21.67 7.65 -1.66
N TYR A 141 -21.47 6.66 -0.81
CA TYR A 141 -21.22 5.26 -1.22
C TYR A 141 -22.20 4.35 -0.49
N GLU A 142 -22.85 3.45 -1.23
CA GLU A 142 -23.77 2.47 -0.63
C GLU A 142 -23.01 1.53 0.31
N CYS A 143 -21.80 1.12 -0.06
CA CYS A 143 -20.94 0.27 0.75
C CYS A 143 -20.51 0.91 2.08
N LEU A 144 -20.66 2.22 2.25
CA LEU A 144 -20.43 2.94 3.51
C LEU A 144 -21.72 3.37 4.21
N SER A 145 -22.91 3.06 3.67
CA SER A 145 -24.21 3.47 4.22
C SER A 145 -24.49 2.88 5.62
N GLY A 146 -23.93 1.71 5.93
CA GLY A 146 -24.02 1.09 7.25
C GLY A 146 -23.32 1.84 8.38
N LEU A 147 -22.55 2.89 8.06
CA LEU A 147 -21.84 3.71 9.04
C LEU A 147 -22.67 4.84 9.64
N GLU A 148 -23.85 5.15 9.07
CA GLU A 148 -24.71 6.18 9.56
C GLU A 148 -25.14 5.92 11.02
N GLY A 149 -24.95 6.91 11.89
CA GLY A 149 -25.27 6.77 13.32
C GLY A 149 -24.42 5.76 14.08
N LEU A 150 -23.33 5.24 13.49
CA LEU A 150 -22.44 4.29 14.15
C LEU A 150 -21.81 4.91 15.41
N LYS A 151 -21.97 4.21 16.52
CA LYS A 151 -21.26 4.52 17.76
C LYS A 151 -20.04 3.61 17.86
N ILE A 152 -18.86 4.17 17.67
CA ILE A 152 -17.61 3.43 17.84
C ILE A 152 -17.35 3.25 19.34
N ALA A 153 -17.23 2.02 19.78
CA ALA A 153 -16.66 1.72 21.08
C ALA A 153 -15.15 1.53 20.89
N PRO A 154 -14.31 2.25 21.65
CA PRO A 154 -12.86 2.06 21.55
C PRO A 154 -12.51 0.60 21.92
N PRO A 155 -11.47 0.03 21.30
CA PRO A 155 -10.99 -1.29 21.66
C PRO A 155 -10.62 -1.33 23.15
N SER A 156 -10.92 -2.44 23.83
CA SER A 156 -10.36 -2.69 25.17
C SER A 156 -8.84 -2.91 25.02
N GLN A 157 -8.06 -2.70 26.09
CA GLN A 157 -6.62 -3.00 26.05
C GLN A 157 -6.35 -4.47 25.67
N GLU A 158 -7.17 -5.39 26.17
CA GLU A 158 -7.13 -6.80 25.79
C GLU A 158 -7.45 -7.01 24.30
N GLY A 159 -8.43 -6.27 23.77
CA GLY A 159 -8.78 -6.29 22.35
C GLY A 159 -7.68 -5.70 21.45
N ALA A 160 -7.02 -4.62 21.87
CA ALA A 160 -5.89 -4.03 21.15
C ALA A 160 -4.67 -4.97 21.15
N GLY A 161 -4.39 -5.65 22.26
CA GLY A 161 -3.36 -6.68 22.37
C GLY A 161 -3.66 -7.89 21.48
N ALA A 162 -4.91 -8.37 21.49
CA ALA A 162 -5.36 -9.48 20.65
C ALA A 162 -5.30 -9.12 19.14
N ILE A 163 -5.69 -7.89 18.77
CA ILE A 163 -5.58 -7.43 17.38
C ILE A 163 -4.11 -7.38 16.94
N ARG A 164 -3.21 -6.84 17.76
CA ARG A 164 -1.77 -6.81 17.45
C ARG A 164 -1.20 -8.21 17.28
N SER A 165 -1.50 -9.14 18.22
CA SER A 165 -1.00 -10.51 18.08
C SER A 165 -1.54 -11.22 16.84
N VAL A 166 -2.80 -11.00 16.46
CA VAL A 166 -3.38 -11.54 15.22
C VAL A 166 -2.74 -10.91 13.99
N THR A 167 -2.47 -9.59 14.01
CA THR A 167 -1.80 -8.89 12.91
C THR A 167 -0.38 -9.39 12.76
N ASP A 168 0.39 -9.49 13.85
CA ASP A 168 1.76 -10.02 13.86
C ASP A 168 1.80 -11.47 13.37
N GLU A 169 0.86 -12.32 13.82
CA GLU A 169 0.73 -13.70 13.33
C GLU A 169 0.34 -13.77 11.85
N MET A 170 -0.54 -12.88 11.37
CA MET A 170 -0.92 -12.79 9.96
C MET A 170 0.25 -12.30 9.11
N GLU A 171 0.99 -11.30 9.56
CA GLU A 171 2.20 -10.85 8.88
C GLU A 171 3.26 -11.94 8.82
N GLN A 172 3.50 -12.65 9.92
CA GLN A 172 4.42 -13.78 9.95
C GLN A 172 3.96 -14.92 9.03
N ARG A 173 2.67 -15.30 9.04
CA ARG A 173 2.10 -16.30 8.13
C ARG A 173 2.16 -15.84 6.68
N ASN A 174 1.94 -14.57 6.40
CA ASN A 174 2.06 -14.02 5.06
C ASN A 174 3.51 -14.03 4.58
N CYS A 175 4.48 -13.69 5.42
CA CYS A 175 5.91 -13.84 5.11
C CYS A 175 6.26 -15.31 4.82
N GLU A 176 5.84 -16.24 5.69
CA GLU A 176 6.07 -17.68 5.49
C GLU A 176 5.32 -18.22 4.26
N ALA A 177 4.12 -17.72 3.94
CA ALA A 177 3.37 -18.10 2.75
C ALA A 177 4.02 -17.55 1.48
N ILE A 178 4.55 -16.32 1.51
CA ILE A 178 5.31 -15.70 0.41
C ILE A 178 6.59 -16.50 0.13
N GLU A 179 7.27 -16.99 1.17
CA GLU A 179 8.43 -17.88 1.00
C GLU A 179 8.06 -19.24 0.41
N ARG A 180 6.85 -19.74 0.68
CA ARG A 180 6.37 -21.05 0.20
C ARG A 180 5.61 -20.99 -1.12
N VAL A 181 5.17 -19.81 -1.57
CA VAL A 181 4.47 -19.68 -2.86
C VAL A 181 5.46 -20.05 -3.96
N SER A 182 5.16 -21.17 -4.57
CA SER A 182 5.83 -21.68 -5.75
C SER A 182 6.04 -20.54 -6.76
N TYR A 183 7.26 -20.39 -7.22
CA TYR A 183 7.69 -19.46 -8.26
C TYR A 183 6.86 -19.53 -9.56
N SER A 184 6.08 -20.59 -9.74
CA SER A 184 5.31 -20.88 -10.94
C SER A 184 4.21 -19.85 -11.24
N GLY A 185 3.64 -19.17 -10.24
CA GLY A 185 2.53 -18.23 -10.41
C GLY A 185 2.92 -16.78 -10.74
N VAL A 186 4.23 -16.49 -10.91
CA VAL A 186 4.69 -15.09 -11.10
C VAL A 186 4.17 -14.47 -12.40
N TYR A 187 3.93 -15.29 -13.44
CA TYR A 187 3.46 -14.86 -14.77
C TYR A 187 2.20 -15.59 -15.22
N GLU A 188 1.38 -16.13 -14.29
CA GLU A 188 0.17 -16.90 -14.63
C GLU A 188 -0.95 -16.07 -15.25
N TYR A 189 -0.87 -14.73 -15.13
CA TYR A 189 -1.91 -13.84 -15.62
C TYR A 189 -1.37 -12.96 -16.75
N ASP A 190 -2.12 -12.87 -17.84
CA ASP A 190 -1.85 -11.89 -18.88
C ASP A 190 -2.17 -10.48 -18.36
N VAL A 191 -1.35 -9.50 -18.76
CA VAL A 191 -1.67 -8.09 -18.52
C VAL A 191 -2.90 -7.76 -19.34
N PRO A 192 -4.00 -7.31 -18.72
CA PRO A 192 -5.22 -7.02 -19.46
C PRO A 192 -4.98 -5.85 -20.44
N GLU A 193 -5.47 -5.96 -21.67
CA GLU A 193 -5.40 -4.88 -22.66
C GLU A 193 -6.16 -3.63 -22.17
N THR A 194 -7.26 -3.85 -21.45
CA THR A 194 -8.05 -2.78 -20.80
C THR A 194 -8.32 -3.15 -19.35
N ARG A 195 -8.08 -2.21 -18.43
CA ARG A 195 -8.36 -2.39 -17.01
C ARG A 195 -9.75 -1.87 -16.68
N ASN A 196 -10.51 -2.63 -15.89
CA ASN A 196 -11.73 -2.11 -15.27
C ASN A 196 -11.38 -1.14 -14.10
N ALA A 197 -12.40 -0.47 -13.54
CA ALA A 197 -12.21 0.51 -12.46
C ALA A 197 -11.48 -0.07 -11.25
N PHE A 198 -11.82 -1.30 -10.84
CA PHE A 198 -11.17 -1.99 -9.73
C PHE A 198 -9.68 -2.26 -10.00
N GLN A 199 -9.36 -2.80 -11.19
CA GLN A 199 -7.98 -3.06 -11.59
C GLN A 199 -7.17 -1.77 -11.70
N SER A 200 -7.78 -0.70 -12.25
CA SER A 200 -7.18 0.64 -12.33
C SER A 200 -6.86 1.20 -10.94
N ALA A 201 -7.77 1.04 -9.98
CA ALA A 201 -7.55 1.45 -8.60
C ALA A 201 -6.38 0.69 -7.95
N ILE A 202 -6.34 -0.64 -8.09
CA ILE A 202 -5.26 -1.47 -7.53
C ILE A 202 -3.90 -1.10 -8.13
N ILE A 203 -3.80 -0.92 -9.45
CA ILE A 203 -2.53 -0.57 -10.08
C ILE A 203 -2.07 0.83 -9.69
N ALA A 204 -3.00 1.79 -9.57
CA ALA A 204 -2.69 3.13 -9.07
C ALA A 204 -2.13 3.09 -7.65
N LEU A 205 -2.72 2.29 -6.75
CA LEU A 205 -2.22 2.10 -5.39
C LEU A 205 -0.80 1.50 -5.36
N LYS A 206 -0.49 0.56 -6.26
CA LYS A 206 0.88 0.04 -6.41
C LYS A 206 1.87 1.14 -6.84
N TYR A 207 1.52 1.93 -7.85
CA TYR A 207 2.37 3.04 -8.29
C TYR A 207 2.66 4.04 -7.18
N VAL A 208 1.63 4.48 -6.43
CA VAL A 208 1.82 5.44 -5.34
C VAL A 208 2.61 4.85 -4.17
N ALA A 209 2.45 3.56 -3.88
CA ALA A 209 3.22 2.88 -2.84
C ALA A 209 4.72 2.86 -3.16
N ILE A 210 5.08 2.52 -4.41
CA ILE A 210 6.48 2.55 -4.87
C ILE A 210 7.00 3.98 -4.89
N ALA A 211 6.23 4.94 -5.44
CA ALA A 211 6.61 6.34 -5.48
C ALA A 211 6.87 6.92 -4.08
N GLY A 212 6.04 6.56 -3.09
CA GLY A 212 6.24 6.95 -1.69
C GLY A 212 7.54 6.40 -1.11
N ARG A 213 7.86 5.13 -1.36
CA ARG A 213 9.14 4.51 -0.93
C ARG A 213 10.33 5.18 -1.60
N CYS A 214 10.27 5.43 -2.91
CA CYS A 214 11.31 6.15 -3.65
C CYS A 214 11.54 7.55 -3.05
N LEU A 215 10.46 8.30 -2.82
CA LEU A 215 10.51 9.63 -2.25
C LEU A 215 11.14 9.64 -0.85
N ASN A 216 10.78 8.66 -0.01
CA ASN A 216 11.31 8.54 1.35
C ASN A 216 12.82 8.21 1.36
N ARG A 217 13.26 7.26 0.53
CA ARG A 217 14.67 6.88 0.42
C ARG A 217 15.55 8.01 -0.15
N GLN A 218 14.98 8.83 -1.01
CA GLN A 218 15.70 9.90 -1.73
C GLN A 218 15.62 11.26 -1.04
N GLN A 219 15.14 11.34 0.19
CA GLN A 219 14.87 12.60 0.90
C GLN A 219 16.03 13.59 0.88
N VAL A 220 17.27 13.10 1.03
CA VAL A 220 18.48 13.96 1.08
C VAL A 220 18.90 14.46 -0.31
N LYS A 221 18.51 13.74 -1.38
CA LYS A 221 18.91 14.03 -2.77
C LYS A 221 17.93 14.95 -3.51
N LEU A 222 16.69 15.04 -3.05
CA LEU A 222 15.63 15.80 -3.72
C LEU A 222 15.37 17.15 -3.06
N LYS A 223 15.09 18.17 -3.90
CA LYS A 223 14.69 19.51 -3.42
C LYS A 223 13.33 19.44 -2.72
N GLU A 224 13.16 20.21 -1.64
CA GLU A 224 11.90 20.23 -0.87
C GLU A 224 10.69 20.63 -1.71
N SER A 225 10.85 21.59 -2.64
CA SER A 225 9.78 21.98 -3.56
C SER A 225 9.31 20.82 -4.46
N PHE A 226 10.23 19.99 -4.95
CA PHE A 226 9.90 18.82 -5.74
C PHE A 226 9.19 17.76 -4.88
N LYS A 227 9.73 17.48 -3.70
CA LYS A 227 9.10 16.53 -2.76
C LYS A 227 7.67 16.93 -2.41
N ALA A 228 7.44 18.22 -2.18
CA ALA A 228 6.11 18.75 -1.88
C ALA A 228 5.11 18.51 -3.02
N ILE A 229 5.51 18.75 -4.28
CA ILE A 229 4.68 18.50 -5.46
C ILE A 229 4.35 17.02 -5.59
N VAL A 230 5.37 16.17 -5.55
CA VAL A 230 5.22 14.70 -5.69
C VAL A 230 4.33 14.12 -4.60
N ARG A 231 4.47 14.58 -3.34
CA ARG A 231 3.57 14.17 -2.25
C ARG A 231 2.13 14.53 -2.51
N GLY A 232 1.88 15.78 -2.93
CA GLY A 232 0.54 16.21 -3.28
C GLY A 232 -0.09 15.32 -4.36
N GLN A 233 0.68 14.98 -5.38
CA GLN A 233 0.24 14.07 -6.45
C GLN A 233 -0.01 12.65 -5.94
N ILE A 234 0.89 12.09 -5.10
CA ILE A 234 0.71 10.78 -4.46
C ILE A 234 -0.61 10.76 -3.68
N TYR A 235 -0.88 11.79 -2.87
CA TYR A 235 -2.13 11.86 -2.09
C TYR A 235 -3.35 11.94 -2.99
N CYS A 236 -3.36 12.82 -3.99
CA CYS A 236 -4.47 12.92 -4.93
C CYS A 236 -4.74 11.59 -5.65
N ALA A 237 -3.70 10.95 -6.17
CA ALA A 237 -3.84 9.66 -6.86
C ALA A 237 -4.32 8.55 -5.91
N THR A 238 -3.87 8.54 -4.65
CA THR A 238 -4.35 7.59 -3.63
C THR A 238 -5.83 7.80 -3.34
N GLY A 239 -6.25 9.05 -3.12
CA GLY A 239 -7.65 9.39 -2.85
C GLY A 239 -8.57 9.02 -4.01
N ALA A 240 -8.13 9.26 -5.24
CA ALA A 240 -8.87 8.90 -6.45
C ALA A 240 -8.93 7.38 -6.66
N ALA A 241 -7.85 6.65 -6.41
CA ALA A 241 -7.84 5.19 -6.48
C ALA A 241 -8.80 4.56 -5.45
N LEU A 242 -8.83 5.07 -4.24
CA LEU A 242 -9.76 4.59 -3.20
C LEU A 242 -11.22 4.93 -3.54
N ASN A 243 -11.46 6.08 -4.18
CA ASN A 243 -12.79 6.41 -4.68
C ASN A 243 -13.25 5.39 -5.74
N LEU A 244 -12.42 5.10 -6.74
CA LEU A 244 -12.72 4.07 -7.75
C LEU A 244 -12.94 2.69 -7.13
N LEU A 245 -12.17 2.34 -6.10
CA LEU A 245 -12.33 1.07 -5.40
C LEU A 245 -13.69 1.00 -4.68
N LEU A 246 -14.10 2.07 -3.99
CA LEU A 246 -15.41 2.11 -3.33
C LEU A 246 -16.56 2.10 -4.34
N GLU A 247 -16.44 2.79 -5.48
CA GLU A 247 -17.43 2.72 -6.56
C GLU A 247 -17.56 1.29 -7.11
N ALA A 248 -16.45 0.62 -7.35
CA ALA A 248 -16.48 -0.78 -7.80
C ALA A 248 -17.06 -1.75 -6.76
N ILE A 249 -16.89 -1.47 -5.47
CA ILE A 249 -17.52 -2.23 -4.38
C ILE A 249 -19.03 -1.93 -4.35
N ASP A 250 -19.45 -0.68 -4.54
CA ASP A 250 -20.85 -0.28 -4.55
C ASP A 250 -21.68 -1.06 -5.57
N ASP A 251 -21.12 -1.28 -6.76
CA ASP A 251 -21.78 -2.03 -7.84
C ASP A 251 -22.20 -3.46 -7.43
N SER A 252 -21.47 -4.08 -6.49
CA SER A 252 -21.73 -5.44 -6.02
C SER A 252 -22.15 -5.53 -4.54
N PHE A 253 -22.23 -4.39 -3.84
CA PHE A 253 -22.41 -4.39 -2.38
C PHE A 253 -23.70 -5.06 -1.91
N GLY A 254 -24.81 -4.80 -2.61
CA GLY A 254 -26.09 -5.43 -2.32
C GLY A 254 -26.04 -6.96 -2.43
N GLU A 255 -25.43 -7.48 -3.50
CA GLU A 255 -25.24 -8.92 -3.71
C GLU A 255 -24.33 -9.54 -2.64
N MET A 256 -23.28 -8.85 -2.25
CA MET A 256 -22.39 -9.29 -1.16
C MET A 256 -23.15 -9.41 0.17
N VAL A 257 -23.99 -8.43 0.51
CA VAL A 257 -24.83 -8.46 1.72
C VAL A 257 -25.80 -9.65 1.68
N GLU A 258 -26.47 -9.89 0.55
CA GLU A 258 -27.40 -11.01 0.37
C GLU A 258 -26.67 -12.36 0.47
N ALA A 259 -25.52 -12.51 -0.20
CA ALA A 259 -24.73 -13.74 -0.20
C ALA A 259 -24.25 -14.11 1.22
N VAL A 260 -23.80 -13.14 1.99
CA VAL A 260 -23.36 -13.37 3.38
C VAL A 260 -24.56 -13.62 4.28
N ALA A 261 -25.67 -12.86 4.13
CA ALA A 261 -26.88 -13.04 4.93
C ALA A 261 -27.52 -14.43 4.72
N GLY A 262 -27.46 -14.96 3.51
CA GLY A 262 -27.96 -16.28 3.18
C GLY A 262 -27.31 -17.45 3.92
N GLN A 263 -26.15 -17.20 4.59
CA GLN A 263 -25.46 -18.19 5.43
C GLN A 263 -26.02 -18.27 6.87
N PHE A 264 -26.98 -17.41 7.24
CA PHE A 264 -27.56 -17.35 8.59
C PHE A 264 -28.97 -17.92 8.60
N ASP A 265 -29.40 -18.46 9.74
CA ASP A 265 -30.74 -19.02 9.93
C ASP A 265 -31.88 -18.00 9.73
N SER A 266 -31.60 -16.72 10.01
CA SER A 266 -32.54 -15.60 9.83
C SER A 266 -31.90 -14.50 8.95
N PRO A 267 -31.87 -14.66 7.61
CA PRO A 267 -31.18 -13.74 6.71
C PRO A 267 -31.60 -12.27 6.86
N ASP A 268 -32.90 -12.01 6.96
CA ASP A 268 -33.43 -10.64 7.03
C ASP A 268 -33.02 -9.90 8.31
N GLU A 269 -32.91 -10.60 9.44
CA GLU A 269 -32.41 -10.03 10.69
C GLU A 269 -30.89 -9.83 10.66
N ALA A 270 -30.19 -10.64 9.86
CA ALA A 270 -28.72 -10.55 9.71
C ALA A 270 -28.28 -9.40 8.78
N LYS A 271 -29.04 -9.09 7.73
CA LYS A 271 -28.69 -8.07 6.70
C LYS A 271 -28.23 -6.74 7.27
N PRO A 272 -28.92 -6.08 8.22
CA PRO A 272 -28.49 -4.80 8.76
C PRO A 272 -27.14 -4.89 9.48
N LYS A 273 -26.88 -6.00 10.18
CA LYS A 273 -25.63 -6.23 10.89
C LYS A 273 -24.46 -6.49 9.93
N ILE A 274 -24.74 -7.27 8.86
CA ILE A 274 -23.79 -7.60 7.82
C ILE A 274 -23.44 -6.34 7.02
N ARG A 275 -24.44 -5.54 6.61
CA ARG A 275 -24.22 -4.25 5.93
C ARG A 275 -23.26 -3.37 6.75
N LYS A 276 -23.52 -3.24 8.04
CA LYS A 276 -22.68 -2.47 8.95
C LYS A 276 -21.26 -3.02 9.05
N LEU A 277 -21.11 -4.34 9.17
CA LEU A 277 -19.80 -4.99 9.23
C LEU A 277 -19.01 -4.77 7.94
N LEU A 278 -19.63 -5.02 6.77
CA LEU A 278 -18.97 -4.82 5.48
C LEU A 278 -18.59 -3.34 5.25
N SER A 279 -19.46 -2.40 5.66
CA SER A 279 -19.12 -0.97 5.61
C SER A 279 -17.91 -0.62 6.49
N MET A 280 -17.79 -1.21 7.67
CA MET A 280 -16.61 -1.02 8.54
C MET A 280 -15.36 -1.61 7.91
N VAL A 281 -15.44 -2.80 7.30
CA VAL A 281 -14.30 -3.44 6.61
C VAL A 281 -13.84 -2.58 5.44
N ALA A 282 -14.75 -2.09 4.60
CA ALA A 282 -14.44 -1.22 3.47
C ALA A 282 -13.76 0.08 3.94
N LEU A 283 -14.30 0.75 4.96
CA LEU A 283 -13.71 1.97 5.50
C LEU A 283 -12.34 1.71 6.14
N SER A 284 -12.19 0.63 6.93
CA SER A 284 -10.92 0.28 7.56
C SER A 284 -9.83 -0.02 6.53
N GLY A 285 -10.18 -0.70 5.44
CA GLY A 285 -9.29 -0.92 4.30
C GLY A 285 -8.79 0.40 3.69
N CYS A 286 -9.70 1.36 3.46
CA CYS A 286 -9.33 2.68 2.96
C CYS A 286 -8.42 3.44 3.94
N ILE A 287 -8.73 3.44 5.24
CA ILE A 287 -7.91 4.09 6.27
C ILE A 287 -6.51 3.47 6.29
N GLY A 288 -6.41 2.13 6.28
CA GLY A 288 -5.13 1.43 6.28
C GLY A 288 -4.26 1.77 5.06
N GLN A 289 -4.86 1.87 3.88
CA GLN A 289 -4.13 2.30 2.66
C GLN A 289 -3.66 3.75 2.77
N LEU A 290 -4.51 4.66 3.23
CA LEU A 290 -4.14 6.07 3.43
C LEU A 290 -3.03 6.23 4.48
N ASP A 291 -3.08 5.48 5.58
CA ASP A 291 -2.05 5.49 6.62
C ASP A 291 -0.70 4.95 6.08
N THR A 292 -0.74 3.86 5.32
CA THR A 292 0.44 3.28 4.67
C THR A 292 1.08 4.29 3.71
N VAL A 293 0.28 4.95 2.87
CA VAL A 293 0.78 5.96 1.93
C VAL A 293 1.29 7.20 2.66
N ALA A 294 0.59 7.68 3.68
CA ALA A 294 1.03 8.80 4.49
C ALA A 294 2.37 8.51 5.18
N SER A 295 2.53 7.33 5.76
CA SER A 295 3.76 6.91 6.43
C SER A 295 4.93 6.75 5.46
N ASN A 296 4.69 6.18 4.27
CA ASN A 296 5.73 5.95 3.27
C ASN A 296 6.12 7.22 2.52
N ALA A 297 5.16 8.10 2.19
CA ALA A 297 5.44 9.30 1.39
C ALA A 297 5.88 10.52 2.20
N CYS A 298 5.51 10.60 3.48
CA CYS A 298 5.75 11.81 4.28
C CYS A 298 7.16 11.92 4.83
N GLY A 299 7.81 10.81 5.21
CA GLY A 299 9.08 10.90 5.95
C GLY A 299 8.99 11.89 7.12
N PRO A 300 10.10 12.23 7.76
CA PRO A 300 10.15 13.25 8.82
C PRO A 300 10.04 14.66 8.21
N LEU A 301 8.83 15.09 7.89
CA LEU A 301 8.56 16.42 7.34
C LEU A 301 8.33 17.48 8.40
N SER A 302 8.72 18.71 8.08
CA SER A 302 8.22 19.86 8.80
C SER A 302 6.71 20.03 8.51
N VAL A 303 5.92 20.21 9.54
CA VAL A 303 4.47 20.48 9.49
C VAL A 303 4.11 21.60 8.48
N LEU A 304 5.02 22.57 8.31
CA LEU A 304 4.91 23.69 7.38
C LEU A 304 4.86 23.30 5.90
N GLY A 305 5.49 22.21 5.49
CA GLY A 305 5.46 21.75 4.10
C GLY A 305 4.15 21.08 3.72
N PHE A 306 3.51 20.43 4.68
CA PHE A 306 2.27 19.67 4.45
C PHE A 306 1.05 20.58 4.39
N SER A 307 0.94 21.57 5.29
CA SER A 307 -0.18 22.53 5.34
C SER A 307 -0.29 23.41 4.09
N LYS A 308 0.77 23.56 3.30
CA LYS A 308 0.75 24.32 2.04
C LYS A 308 0.18 23.53 0.85
N ILE A 309 0.07 22.22 0.96
CA ILE A 309 -0.32 21.33 -0.15
C ILE A 309 -1.79 20.93 0.00
N ILE A 310 -2.31 20.87 1.23
CA ILE A 310 -3.63 20.37 1.54
C ILE A 310 -4.62 21.53 1.66
N ASP A 311 -5.71 21.44 0.89
CA ASP A 311 -6.85 22.33 1.04
C ASP A 311 -7.65 21.93 2.29
N GLU A 312 -7.54 22.74 3.36
CA GLU A 312 -8.28 22.52 4.62
C GLU A 312 -9.81 22.66 4.46
N SER A 313 -10.30 23.01 3.27
CA SER A 313 -11.74 23.16 3.02
C SER A 313 -12.42 21.83 2.65
N ASP A 314 -11.67 20.78 2.28
CA ASP A 314 -12.22 19.47 1.94
C ASP A 314 -11.91 18.38 2.98
N PHE A 315 -12.79 17.39 3.06
CA PHE A 315 -12.67 16.32 4.08
C PHE A 315 -11.49 15.39 3.85
N TYR A 316 -11.13 15.14 2.60
CA TYR A 316 -9.98 14.32 2.27
C TYR A 316 -8.69 14.96 2.74
N SER A 317 -8.49 16.24 2.44
CA SER A 317 -7.34 17.02 2.90
C SER A 317 -7.24 17.08 4.42
N LEU A 318 -8.37 17.26 5.10
CA LEU A 318 -8.42 17.23 6.56
C LEU A 318 -8.06 15.86 7.13
N PHE A 319 -8.46 14.77 6.47
CA PHE A 319 -8.11 13.42 6.91
C PHE A 319 -6.62 13.13 6.74
N MET A 320 -6.05 13.48 5.59
CA MET A 320 -4.63 13.33 5.32
C MET A 320 -3.77 14.15 6.28
N LEU A 321 -4.21 15.36 6.60
CA LEU A 321 -3.55 16.19 7.60
C LEU A 321 -3.62 15.56 9.01
N ALA A 322 -4.74 14.97 9.38
CA ALA A 322 -4.90 14.29 10.67
C ALA A 322 -3.96 13.05 10.75
N LEU A 323 -3.90 12.24 9.69
CA LEU A 323 -2.99 11.09 9.60
C LEU A 323 -1.53 11.53 9.77
N TYR A 324 -1.12 12.56 9.06
CA TYR A 324 0.23 13.10 9.18
C TYR A 324 0.55 13.60 10.61
N LEU A 325 -0.35 14.37 11.20
CA LEU A 325 -0.15 14.96 12.53
C LEU A 325 -0.18 13.91 13.64
N ARG A 326 -0.87 12.78 13.44
CA ARG A 326 -0.89 11.64 14.36
C ARG A 326 0.53 11.22 14.77
N SER A 327 1.45 11.18 13.83
CA SER A 327 2.83 10.75 14.06
C SER A 327 3.78 11.89 14.45
N ASN A 328 3.37 13.16 14.30
CA ASN A 328 4.28 14.30 14.38
C ASN A 328 3.95 15.33 15.47
N SER A 329 2.68 15.49 15.87
CA SER A 329 2.30 16.53 16.84
C SER A 329 0.98 16.23 17.54
N GLU A 330 1.03 15.81 18.83
CA GLU A 330 -0.14 15.55 19.66
C GLU A 330 -1.14 16.72 19.66
N LYS A 331 -0.67 17.93 19.94
CA LYS A 331 -1.52 19.12 20.07
C LYS A 331 -2.22 19.46 18.75
N GLU A 332 -1.48 19.41 17.65
CA GLU A 332 -2.01 19.75 16.32
C GLU A 332 -2.95 18.69 15.82
N PHE A 333 -2.62 17.39 16.01
CA PHE A 333 -3.54 16.30 15.72
C PHE A 333 -4.89 16.46 16.43
N CYS A 334 -4.87 16.68 17.74
CA CYS A 334 -6.10 16.89 18.51
C CYS A 334 -6.92 18.08 18.02
N ASN A 335 -6.28 19.17 17.61
CA ASN A 335 -6.95 20.35 17.07
C ASN A 335 -7.59 20.06 15.71
N VAL A 336 -6.87 19.39 14.81
CA VAL A 336 -7.38 19.01 13.49
C VAL A 336 -8.52 18.01 13.61
N ALA A 337 -8.40 16.96 14.43
CA ALA A 337 -9.47 15.98 14.65
C ALA A 337 -10.77 16.64 15.17
N LYS A 338 -10.65 17.58 16.12
CA LYS A 338 -11.81 18.31 16.62
C LYS A 338 -12.46 19.21 15.57
N LYS A 339 -11.65 19.94 14.79
CA LYS A 339 -12.12 20.81 13.69
C LYS A 339 -12.84 19.96 12.65
N SER A 340 -12.21 18.85 12.23
CA SER A 340 -12.73 17.93 11.22
C SER A 340 -14.09 17.35 11.60
N ILE A 341 -14.23 16.86 12.83
CA ILE A 341 -15.49 16.30 13.32
C ILE A 341 -16.60 17.36 13.35
N LYS A 342 -16.28 18.59 13.78
CA LYS A 342 -17.27 19.68 13.79
C LYS A 342 -17.79 19.98 12.39
N THR A 343 -16.87 20.20 11.44
CA THR A 343 -17.21 20.49 10.04
C THR A 343 -17.99 19.34 9.39
N ALA A 344 -17.56 18.09 9.64
CA ALA A 344 -18.22 16.92 9.06
C ALA A 344 -19.66 16.71 9.57
N ARG A 345 -19.93 17.01 10.84
CA ARG A 345 -21.28 16.95 11.40
C ARG A 345 -22.23 17.97 10.78
N GLU A 346 -21.73 19.16 10.47
CA GLU A 346 -22.51 20.21 9.79
C GLU A 346 -22.95 19.78 8.37
N HIS A 347 -22.23 18.83 7.78
CA HIS A 347 -22.46 18.32 6.42
C HIS A 347 -22.96 16.87 6.38
N ALA A 348 -23.25 16.27 7.53
CA ALA A 348 -23.68 14.86 7.67
C ALA A 348 -22.73 13.85 6.96
N ALA A 349 -21.43 14.14 6.91
CA ALA A 349 -20.42 13.32 6.25
C ALA A 349 -20.04 12.10 7.11
N TRP A 350 -20.95 11.14 7.25
CA TRP A 350 -20.82 10.00 8.17
C TRP A 350 -19.57 9.12 7.92
N PRO A 351 -19.18 8.76 6.68
CA PRO A 351 -17.96 7.98 6.47
C PRO A 351 -16.71 8.67 7.02
N PHE A 352 -16.60 9.97 6.78
CA PHE A 352 -15.48 10.76 7.28
C PHE A 352 -15.54 10.95 8.81
N ILE A 353 -16.73 11.15 9.39
CA ILE A 353 -16.93 11.22 10.85
C ILE A 353 -16.40 9.93 11.50
N VAL A 354 -16.81 8.77 10.96
CA VAL A 354 -16.38 7.46 11.48
C VAL A 354 -14.89 7.27 11.31
N ALA A 355 -14.31 7.67 10.18
CA ALA A 355 -12.86 7.58 9.94
C ALA A 355 -12.05 8.38 10.98
N ILE A 356 -12.45 9.64 11.25
CA ILE A 356 -11.79 10.46 12.29
C ILE A 356 -12.01 9.89 13.69
N MET A 357 -13.18 9.31 13.96
CA MET A 357 -13.43 8.64 15.26
C MET A 357 -12.51 7.42 15.46
N VAL A 358 -12.34 6.59 14.44
CA VAL A 358 -11.41 5.44 14.47
C VAL A 358 -9.99 5.92 14.73
N LEU A 359 -9.50 6.86 13.92
CA LEU A 359 -8.15 7.42 14.04
C LEU A 359 -7.90 8.03 15.43
N SER A 360 -8.90 8.74 15.99
CA SER A 360 -8.79 9.33 17.33
C SER A 360 -8.80 8.27 18.44
N ALA A 361 -9.59 7.20 18.29
CA ALA A 361 -9.62 6.11 19.24
C ALA A 361 -8.28 5.35 19.31
N GLU A 362 -7.73 5.02 18.16
CA GLU A 362 -6.40 4.41 18.02
C GLU A 362 -5.32 5.30 18.65
N TYR A 363 -5.33 6.60 18.31
CA TYR A 363 -4.38 7.56 18.86
C TYR A 363 -4.40 7.60 20.40
N ILE A 364 -5.59 7.61 20.99
CA ILE A 364 -5.75 7.61 22.46
C ILE A 364 -5.17 6.33 23.10
N VAL A 365 -5.33 5.19 22.43
CA VAL A 365 -4.82 3.89 22.91
C VAL A 365 -3.30 3.81 22.79
N GLU A 366 -2.75 4.30 21.69
CA GLU A 366 -1.30 4.30 21.41
C GLU A 366 -0.51 5.29 22.28
N HIS A 367 -1.17 6.35 22.77
CA HIS A 367 -0.54 7.40 23.57
C HIS A 367 -1.08 7.46 25.01
N PRO A 368 -0.78 6.44 25.86
CA PRO A 368 -1.27 6.36 27.24
C PRO A 368 -0.80 7.53 28.12
N HIS A 369 0.33 8.16 27.74
CA HIS A 369 0.92 9.30 28.46
C HIS A 369 0.33 10.67 28.09
N MET A 370 -0.64 10.72 27.16
CA MET A 370 -1.36 11.95 26.83
C MET A 370 -1.94 12.62 28.07
N SER A 371 -1.85 13.97 28.18
CA SER A 371 -2.39 14.68 29.33
C SER A 371 -3.90 14.45 29.48
N LYS A 372 -4.38 14.31 30.73
CA LYS A 372 -5.79 14.04 31.02
C LYS A 372 -6.73 15.11 30.40
N SER A 373 -6.32 16.37 30.42
CA SER A 373 -7.11 17.47 29.86
C SER A 373 -7.27 17.38 28.34
N VAL A 374 -6.18 17.07 27.63
CA VAL A 374 -6.19 16.91 26.17
C VAL A 374 -7.03 15.70 25.78
N ARG A 375 -6.84 14.59 26.47
CA ARG A 375 -7.61 13.35 26.26
C ARG A 375 -9.11 13.55 26.47
N HIS A 376 -9.51 14.16 27.60
CA HIS A 376 -10.93 14.45 27.88
C HIS A 376 -11.52 15.34 26.80
N SER A 377 -10.80 16.41 26.41
CA SER A 377 -11.26 17.33 25.38
C SER A 377 -11.41 16.65 24.01
N LEU A 378 -10.51 15.73 23.65
CA LEU A 378 -10.61 14.95 22.40
C LEU A 378 -11.82 14.00 22.44
N ILE A 379 -11.97 13.24 23.52
CA ILE A 379 -13.10 12.32 23.72
C ILE A 379 -14.43 13.07 23.69
N ASP A 380 -14.56 14.15 24.43
CA ASP A 380 -15.81 14.92 24.51
C ASP A 380 -16.21 15.51 23.15
N THR A 381 -15.24 15.95 22.33
CA THR A 381 -15.54 16.54 21.03
C THR A 381 -15.80 15.47 19.96
N VAL A 382 -14.94 14.47 19.89
CA VAL A 382 -14.97 13.46 18.82
C VAL A 382 -16.13 12.48 19.03
N PHE A 383 -16.35 12.04 20.26
CA PHE A 383 -17.35 11.01 20.60
C PHE A 383 -18.66 11.58 21.20
N ASN A 384 -18.90 12.89 21.06
CA ASN A 384 -20.13 13.57 21.55
C ASN A 384 -20.40 13.39 23.04
N GLY A 385 -19.37 13.28 23.87
CA GLY A 385 -19.52 13.08 25.30
C GLY A 385 -20.19 11.76 25.69
N ASP A 386 -20.21 10.73 24.83
CA ASP A 386 -20.78 9.41 25.19
C ASP A 386 -20.09 8.89 26.44
N GLN A 387 -20.85 8.87 27.55
CA GLN A 387 -20.33 8.54 28.87
C GLN A 387 -19.78 7.11 28.94
N LYS A 388 -20.32 6.15 28.13
CA LYS A 388 -19.82 4.77 28.08
C LYS A 388 -18.48 4.71 27.33
N VAL A 389 -18.35 5.42 26.22
CA VAL A 389 -17.09 5.53 25.46
C VAL A 389 -16.04 6.23 26.31
N LYS A 390 -16.41 7.33 26.96
CA LYS A 390 -15.55 8.11 27.86
C LYS A 390 -15.04 7.24 29.01
N ALA A 391 -15.93 6.50 29.69
CA ALA A 391 -15.56 5.62 30.80
C ALA A 391 -14.61 4.50 30.36
N ARG A 392 -14.79 3.94 29.17
CA ARG A 392 -13.88 2.91 28.62
C ARG A 392 -12.51 3.50 28.27
N LEU A 393 -12.46 4.59 27.50
CA LEU A 393 -11.20 5.24 27.11
C LEU A 393 -10.39 5.75 28.33
N LEU A 394 -11.05 6.12 29.41
CA LEU A 394 -10.37 6.53 30.63
C LEU A 394 -9.87 5.37 31.48
N LYS A 395 -10.53 4.21 31.44
CA LYS A 395 -10.08 3.00 32.15
C LYS A 395 -8.85 2.35 31.52
N THR A 396 -8.73 2.39 30.20
CA THR A 396 -7.55 1.83 29.48
C THR A 396 -6.23 2.51 29.81
N THR A 397 -6.23 3.54 30.64
CA THR A 397 -5.04 4.35 30.95
C THR A 397 -4.71 4.43 32.42
N GLN A 398 -5.40 3.65 33.27
CA GLN A 398 -5.11 3.54 34.69
C GLN A 398 -4.42 2.20 35.06
N ALA A 399 -4.21 1.32 34.08
CA ALA A 399 -3.41 0.10 34.17
C ALA A 399 -2.07 0.30 33.47
#